data_0faaf80969455bf6daf420dcd86838bb
#
_entry.id   0faaf80969455bf6daf420dcd86838bb
#
_cell.length_a   1.000
_cell.length_b   1.000
_cell.length_c   1.000
_cell.angle_alpha   90.00
_cell.angle_beta   90.00
_cell.angle_gamma   90.00
#
_symmetry.space_group_name_H-M   'P 1'
#
loop_
_entity.id
_entity.type
_entity.pdbx_description
1 polymer ?
#
loop_
_entity_poly.entity_id
_entity_poly.type
_entity_poly.pdbx_seq_one_letter_code
_entity_poly.pdbx_strand_id
1 'polypeptide(L)'
;MTKVLKLATVAALTLAALSAQAATQPAVIYDTAGKFDKSFNEAVFRNGVEVYNKDKGVKVKEFEPQNEAQREQGLRRLASRGNGPIVAVGFNMGSAVEKVATEFPKTQFTIIDMVVDKPNVQSIIFKEHEGSFLVGALAAIASKSGKVGFVGGMDIPLIRKFQCGYEQGAKYVNPKIEVFQNMTGSTPAAFADPAKGAELAKSQFAKGADVVYAAAGGTGIGVYQAAKDEGKFAIGVDSNQNHLQPGTMLTSMVKSVGLAAYQTWDDAAKGTWKPGIKNLGLAEGGVDWALDKDNEKLITPEMKAKVEAIKADIIAGKVKVHDYMSDSICKY
;
A
#
# COMPACT_ATOMS: atom_id res chain seq x y z
N MET A 1 -10.77 57.04 -66.53
CA MET A 1 -10.75 57.40 -65.08
C MET A 1 -11.23 56.20 -64.27
N THR A 2 -10.34 55.35 -63.88
CA THR A 2 -10.67 54.09 -63.17
C THR A 2 -10.05 54.14 -61.77
N LYS A 3 -10.90 54.20 -60.75
CA LYS A 3 -10.50 54.16 -59.34
C LYS A 3 -10.31 52.72 -58.89
N VAL A 4 -9.09 52.36 -58.53
CA VAL A 4 -8.73 51.08 -57.93
C VAL A 4 -9.00 51.15 -56.48
N LEU A 5 -9.93 50.30 -55.99
CA LEU A 5 -10.26 50.13 -54.58
C LEU A 5 -9.33 49.08 -53.97
N LYS A 6 -8.42 49.49 -53.05
CA LYS A 6 -7.59 48.55 -52.29
C LYS A 6 -8.37 48.01 -51.13
N LEU A 7 -8.71 46.70 -51.14
CA LEU A 7 -9.16 45.97 -50.00
C LEU A 7 -7.96 45.64 -49.09
N ALA A 8 -7.94 46.17 -47.89
CA ALA A 8 -7.00 45.81 -46.87
C ALA A 8 -7.58 44.61 -46.08
N THR A 9 -7.03 43.43 -46.24
CA THR A 9 -7.37 42.24 -45.47
C THR A 9 -6.63 42.31 -44.13
N VAL A 10 -7.35 42.55 -43.05
CA VAL A 10 -6.82 42.48 -41.68
C VAL A 10 -6.89 41.00 -41.27
N ALA A 11 -5.75 40.34 -41.27
CA ALA A 11 -5.60 38.99 -40.71
C ALA A 11 -5.50 39.11 -39.17
N ALA A 12 -6.56 38.81 -38.47
CA ALA A 12 -6.55 38.68 -37.01
C ALA A 12 -5.85 37.36 -36.65
N LEU A 13 -4.56 37.44 -36.25
CA LEU A 13 -3.87 36.35 -35.60
C LEU A 13 -4.41 36.24 -34.17
N THR A 14 -5.33 35.31 -33.94
CA THR A 14 -5.69 34.84 -32.60
C THR A 14 -4.50 33.99 -32.08
N LEU A 15 -3.61 34.61 -31.32
CA LEU A 15 -2.68 33.85 -30.46
C LEU A 15 -3.52 33.13 -29.38
N ALA A 16 -3.79 31.83 -29.58
CA ALA A 16 -4.18 30.96 -28.51
C ALA A 16 -2.93 30.82 -27.60
N ALA A 17 -2.87 31.65 -26.55
CA ALA A 17 -1.95 31.44 -25.46
C ALA A 17 -2.36 30.12 -24.76
N LEU A 18 -1.76 29.00 -25.18
CA LEU A 18 -1.68 27.83 -24.30
C LEU A 18 -0.88 28.32 -23.07
N SER A 19 -1.57 28.65 -22.02
CA SER A 19 -0.95 28.79 -20.70
C SER A 19 -0.43 27.38 -20.36
N ALA A 20 0.82 27.12 -20.69
CA ALA A 20 1.56 26.01 -20.12
C ALA A 20 1.52 26.23 -18.61
N GLN A 21 0.58 25.55 -17.94
CA GLN A 21 0.54 25.52 -16.49
C GLN A 21 1.87 24.90 -16.08
N ALA A 22 2.72 25.71 -15.47
CA ALA A 22 4.01 25.24 -14.99
C ALA A 22 3.77 23.95 -14.20
N ALA A 23 4.40 22.85 -14.61
CA ALA A 23 4.22 21.57 -13.98
C ALA A 23 4.52 21.74 -12.48
N THR A 24 3.52 21.53 -11.65
CA THR A 24 3.67 21.62 -10.20
C THR A 24 4.66 20.56 -9.75
N GLN A 25 5.56 20.92 -8.82
CA GLN A 25 6.55 19.96 -8.35
C GLN A 25 5.88 18.89 -7.47
N PRO A 26 5.97 17.59 -7.82
CA PRO A 26 5.36 16.52 -7.05
C PRO A 26 5.95 16.43 -5.64
N ALA A 27 5.14 15.99 -4.68
CA ALA A 27 5.57 15.87 -3.30
C ALA A 27 4.99 14.62 -2.62
N VAL A 28 5.65 14.21 -1.54
CA VAL A 28 5.20 13.14 -0.65
C VAL A 28 5.40 13.55 0.81
N ILE A 29 4.46 13.17 1.66
CA ILE A 29 4.59 13.22 3.11
C ILE A 29 4.36 11.81 3.66
N TYR A 30 5.36 11.29 4.38
CA TYR A 30 5.35 9.94 4.93
C TYR A 30 4.55 9.86 6.23
N ASP A 31 4.20 8.64 6.65
CA ASP A 31 3.67 8.40 7.99
C ASP A 31 4.81 8.47 9.05
N THR A 32 4.42 8.67 10.30
CA THR A 32 5.33 8.84 11.45
C THR A 32 6.16 7.59 11.81
N ALA A 33 5.91 6.44 11.19
CA ALA A 33 6.75 5.25 11.30
C ALA A 33 8.16 5.43 10.70
N GLY A 34 8.38 6.52 9.95
CA GLY A 34 9.65 6.84 9.28
C GLY A 34 9.78 6.22 7.89
N LYS A 35 10.52 6.89 7.03
CA LYS A 35 10.69 6.52 5.61
C LYS A 35 11.28 5.13 5.38
N PHE A 36 12.14 4.67 6.29
CA PHE A 36 12.89 3.41 6.17
C PHE A 36 12.36 2.32 7.12
N ASP A 37 11.04 2.19 7.18
CA ASP A 37 10.32 1.21 8.01
C ASP A 37 10.43 -0.26 7.51
N LYS A 38 11.14 -0.49 6.41
CA LYS A 38 11.28 -1.78 5.71
C LYS A 38 9.96 -2.32 5.14
N SER A 39 8.88 -1.55 5.14
CA SER A 39 7.54 -1.95 4.76
C SER A 39 6.86 -0.85 3.93
N PHE A 40 5.83 -0.22 4.48
CA PHE A 40 4.89 0.69 3.84
C PHE A 40 5.52 1.99 3.31
N ASN A 41 6.18 2.77 4.18
CA ASN A 41 6.80 4.02 3.77
C ASN A 41 8.00 3.77 2.85
N GLU A 42 8.83 2.75 3.15
CA GLU A 42 9.97 2.43 2.30
C GLU A 42 9.52 1.93 0.91
N ALA A 43 8.38 1.23 0.82
CA ALA A 43 7.79 0.86 -0.47
C ALA A 43 7.39 2.08 -1.30
N VAL A 44 6.80 3.12 -0.68
CA VAL A 44 6.52 4.39 -1.37
C VAL A 44 7.80 5.06 -1.82
N PHE A 45 8.83 5.08 -0.97
CA PHE A 45 10.12 5.68 -1.30
C PHE A 45 10.82 4.93 -2.46
N ARG A 46 11.06 3.61 -2.29
CA ARG A 46 11.84 2.82 -3.24
C ARG A 46 11.13 2.65 -4.59
N ASN A 47 9.85 2.28 -4.55
CA ASN A 47 9.10 1.93 -5.76
C ASN A 47 8.28 3.08 -6.34
N GLY A 48 8.17 4.20 -5.62
CA GLY A 48 7.50 5.41 -6.07
C GLY A 48 8.48 6.54 -6.33
N VAL A 49 9.04 7.12 -5.27
CA VAL A 49 9.88 8.34 -5.34
C VAL A 49 11.15 8.11 -6.14
N GLU A 50 11.95 7.09 -5.80
CA GLU A 50 13.21 6.81 -6.50
C GLU A 50 12.97 6.49 -7.98
N VAL A 51 11.95 5.68 -8.27
CA VAL A 51 11.60 5.30 -9.66
C VAL A 51 11.13 6.52 -10.44
N TYR A 52 10.22 7.33 -9.88
CA TYR A 52 9.72 8.54 -10.53
C TYR A 52 10.84 9.55 -10.79
N ASN A 53 11.70 9.79 -9.79
CA ASN A 53 12.84 10.70 -9.93
C ASN A 53 13.76 10.26 -11.07
N LYS A 54 14.04 8.97 -11.18
CA LYS A 54 14.90 8.39 -12.21
C LYS A 54 14.25 8.48 -13.59
N ASP A 55 12.98 8.07 -13.69
CA ASP A 55 12.30 7.94 -14.99
C ASP A 55 11.95 9.31 -15.61
N LYS A 56 11.59 10.29 -14.76
CA LYS A 56 11.10 11.59 -15.21
C LYS A 56 12.16 12.70 -15.12
N GLY A 57 13.28 12.46 -14.44
CA GLY A 57 14.27 13.50 -14.17
C GLY A 57 13.76 14.62 -13.26
N VAL A 58 12.68 14.37 -12.51
CA VAL A 58 12.02 15.33 -11.63
C VAL A 58 12.18 14.88 -10.19
N LYS A 59 12.69 15.76 -9.33
CA LYS A 59 12.86 15.42 -7.91
C LYS A 59 11.56 15.63 -7.14
N VAL A 60 10.93 14.56 -6.67
CA VAL A 60 9.81 14.61 -5.72
C VAL A 60 10.27 15.28 -4.42
N LYS A 61 9.48 16.23 -3.90
CA LYS A 61 9.73 16.83 -2.58
C LYS A 61 9.24 15.88 -1.49
N GLU A 62 10.07 15.67 -0.48
CA GLU A 62 9.78 14.75 0.61
C GLU A 62 9.63 15.50 1.93
N PHE A 63 8.73 15.02 2.79
CA PHE A 63 8.59 15.47 4.17
C PHE A 63 8.35 14.26 5.08
N GLU A 64 9.12 14.17 6.16
CA GLU A 64 9.01 13.13 7.19
C GLU A 64 8.56 13.76 8.50
N PRO A 65 7.28 13.64 8.89
CA PRO A 65 6.80 14.16 10.18
C PRO A 65 7.36 13.31 11.32
N GLN A 66 7.84 13.95 12.37
CA GLN A 66 8.36 13.30 13.57
C GLN A 66 7.28 13.06 14.63
N ASN A 67 6.12 13.69 14.48
CA ASN A 67 4.96 13.54 15.34
C ASN A 67 3.67 13.94 14.61
N GLU A 68 2.53 13.73 15.25
CA GLU A 68 1.22 13.99 14.65
C GLU A 68 1.00 15.47 14.28
N ALA A 69 1.46 16.41 15.11
CA ALA A 69 1.29 17.85 14.85
C ALA A 69 2.01 18.29 13.56
N GLN A 70 3.11 17.64 13.21
CA GLN A 70 3.86 17.93 11.99
C GLN A 70 3.19 17.43 10.71
N ARG A 71 2.18 16.55 10.78
CA ARG A 71 1.44 16.09 9.59
C ARG A 71 0.74 17.26 8.89
N GLU A 72 -0.06 18.01 9.63
CA GLU A 72 -0.79 19.17 9.12
C GLU A 72 0.16 20.30 8.69
N GLN A 73 1.18 20.60 9.50
CA GLN A 73 2.20 21.60 9.17
C GLN A 73 2.97 21.25 7.90
N GLY A 74 3.35 19.98 7.74
CA GLY A 74 4.06 19.48 6.56
C GLY A 74 3.22 19.61 5.29
N LEU A 75 1.94 19.23 5.34
CA LEU A 75 1.02 19.39 4.22
C LEU A 75 0.85 20.87 3.83
N ARG A 76 0.61 21.77 4.80
CA ARG A 76 0.53 23.22 4.53
C ARG A 76 1.81 23.77 3.94
N ARG A 77 2.96 23.35 4.46
CA ARG A 77 4.27 23.79 3.96
C ARG A 77 4.49 23.37 2.51
N LEU A 78 4.09 22.15 2.14
CA LEU A 78 4.19 21.68 0.76
C LEU A 78 3.21 22.43 -0.15
N ALA A 79 1.94 22.54 0.25
CA ALA A 79 0.90 23.22 -0.54
C ALA A 79 1.19 24.71 -0.73
N SER A 80 1.62 25.44 0.31
CA SER A 80 1.95 26.88 0.24
C SER A 80 3.15 27.17 -0.67
N ARG A 81 3.99 26.18 -0.94
CA ARG A 81 5.12 26.28 -1.88
C ARG A 81 4.74 25.92 -3.31
N GLY A 82 3.45 25.67 -3.58
CA GLY A 82 2.96 25.29 -4.90
C GLY A 82 3.30 23.86 -5.31
N ASN A 83 3.65 22.98 -4.35
CA ASN A 83 3.85 21.56 -4.66
C ASN A 83 2.50 20.88 -4.96
N GLY A 84 2.53 19.88 -5.85
CA GLY A 84 1.37 19.06 -6.17
C GLY A 84 1.59 18.15 -7.38
N PRO A 85 0.91 16.98 -7.46
CA PRO A 85 0.12 16.39 -6.38
C PRO A 85 0.96 16.08 -5.14
N ILE A 86 0.37 16.28 -3.96
CA ILE A 86 0.99 15.88 -2.69
C ILE A 86 0.41 14.53 -2.29
N VAL A 87 1.26 13.50 -2.29
CA VAL A 87 0.89 12.17 -1.81
C VAL A 87 1.07 12.11 -0.30
N ALA A 88 -0.02 11.91 0.43
CA ALA A 88 -0.03 11.69 1.87
C ALA A 88 -0.12 10.18 2.14
N VAL A 89 0.88 9.65 2.83
CA VAL A 89 1.05 8.21 3.05
C VAL A 89 0.42 7.79 4.37
N GLY A 90 -0.60 6.93 4.30
CA GLY A 90 -1.20 6.27 5.46
C GLY A 90 -2.50 6.91 5.96
N PHE A 91 -3.33 6.05 6.55
CA PHE A 91 -4.67 6.39 7.07
C PHE A 91 -4.66 7.52 8.11
N ASN A 92 -3.59 7.62 8.89
CA ASN A 92 -3.40 8.65 9.92
C ASN A 92 -3.36 10.09 9.36
N MET A 93 -3.19 10.24 8.04
CA MET A 93 -3.15 11.54 7.39
C MET A 93 -4.55 12.11 7.08
N GLY A 94 -5.61 11.32 7.26
CA GLY A 94 -6.97 11.66 6.81
C GLY A 94 -7.45 13.04 7.26
N SER A 95 -7.48 13.30 8.56
CA SER A 95 -7.93 14.59 9.11
C SER A 95 -7.06 15.78 8.67
N ALA A 96 -5.74 15.58 8.59
CA ALA A 96 -4.81 16.60 8.12
C ALA A 96 -5.02 16.92 6.63
N VAL A 97 -5.20 15.90 5.80
CA VAL A 97 -5.50 16.08 4.36
C VAL A 97 -6.85 16.78 4.19
N GLU A 98 -7.90 16.37 4.89
CA GLU A 98 -9.22 17.00 4.81
C GLU A 98 -9.17 18.50 5.10
N LYS A 99 -8.47 18.89 6.16
CA LYS A 99 -8.32 20.28 6.59
C LYS A 99 -7.50 21.08 5.59
N VAL A 100 -6.30 20.58 5.23
CA VAL A 100 -5.39 21.32 4.34
C VAL A 100 -5.91 21.36 2.91
N ALA A 101 -6.58 20.33 2.41
CA ALA A 101 -7.22 20.37 1.09
C ALA A 101 -8.32 21.45 0.99
N THR A 102 -9.03 21.71 2.09
CA THR A 102 -10.01 22.80 2.17
C THR A 102 -9.34 24.17 2.12
N GLU A 103 -8.18 24.33 2.76
CA GLU A 103 -7.39 25.60 2.77
C GLU A 103 -6.72 25.87 1.41
N PHE A 104 -6.37 24.81 0.66
CA PHE A 104 -5.68 24.89 -0.62
C PHE A 104 -6.48 24.25 -1.76
N PRO A 105 -7.63 24.80 -2.16
CA PRO A 105 -8.55 24.17 -3.10
C PRO A 105 -8.00 23.98 -4.53
N LYS A 106 -6.91 24.65 -4.89
CA LYS A 106 -6.23 24.50 -6.18
C LYS A 106 -5.10 23.47 -6.16
N THR A 107 -4.70 22.99 -4.98
CA THR A 107 -3.67 21.97 -4.84
C THR A 107 -4.30 20.59 -4.95
N GLN A 108 -3.69 19.72 -5.73
CA GLN A 108 -4.08 18.30 -5.83
C GLN A 108 -3.45 17.52 -4.69
N PHE A 109 -4.26 16.74 -3.99
CA PHE A 109 -3.82 15.83 -2.94
C PHE A 109 -4.19 14.40 -3.31
N THR A 110 -3.33 13.45 -2.94
CA THR A 110 -3.66 12.03 -2.98
C THR A 110 -3.37 11.45 -1.62
N ILE A 111 -4.32 10.71 -1.05
CA ILE A 111 -4.13 10.01 0.22
C ILE A 111 -4.17 8.50 -0.02
N ILE A 112 -3.25 7.77 0.64
CA ILE A 112 -3.17 6.31 0.63
C ILE A 112 -3.76 5.77 1.92
N ASP A 113 -4.63 4.73 1.81
CA ASP A 113 -5.27 3.99 2.90
C ASP A 113 -6.35 4.75 3.68
N MET A 114 -6.88 5.83 3.13
CA MET A 114 -8.01 6.55 3.72
C MET A 114 -8.87 7.18 2.62
N VAL A 115 -10.16 7.31 2.89
CA VAL A 115 -11.07 8.07 2.03
C VAL A 115 -11.28 9.46 2.61
N VAL A 116 -10.98 10.48 1.81
CA VAL A 116 -11.25 11.90 2.11
C VAL A 116 -12.07 12.48 0.97
N ASP A 117 -13.32 12.82 1.25
CA ASP A 117 -14.27 13.34 0.25
C ASP A 117 -14.11 14.86 0.09
N LYS A 118 -13.19 15.25 -0.80
CA LYS A 118 -12.94 16.64 -1.20
C LYS A 118 -12.71 16.72 -2.72
N PRO A 119 -13.11 17.80 -3.38
CA PRO A 119 -13.05 17.92 -4.84
C PRO A 119 -11.63 17.96 -5.42
N ASN A 120 -10.62 18.14 -4.58
CA ASN A 120 -9.20 18.16 -4.93
C ASN A 120 -8.39 17.04 -4.27
N VAL A 121 -9.08 15.97 -3.79
CA VAL A 121 -8.44 14.81 -3.18
C VAL A 121 -8.74 13.54 -3.98
N GLN A 122 -7.69 12.80 -4.30
CA GLN A 122 -7.76 11.41 -4.77
C GLN A 122 -7.48 10.50 -3.57
N SER A 123 -8.37 9.56 -3.30
CA SER A 123 -8.21 8.56 -2.24
C SER A 123 -7.87 7.21 -2.87
N ILE A 124 -6.72 6.66 -2.53
CA ILE A 124 -6.29 5.34 -3.00
C ILE A 124 -6.40 4.35 -1.85
N ILE A 125 -7.29 3.39 -2.00
CA ILE A 125 -7.48 2.28 -1.08
C ILE A 125 -7.20 0.96 -1.81
N PHE A 126 -6.94 -0.09 -1.05
CA PHE A 126 -6.57 -1.37 -1.61
C PHE A 126 -7.53 -2.46 -1.15
N LYS A 127 -7.60 -3.54 -1.92
CA LYS A 127 -8.32 -4.77 -1.54
C LYS A 127 -7.37 -5.72 -0.84
N GLU A 128 -6.85 -5.31 0.32
CA GLU A 128 -5.85 -6.07 1.08
C GLU A 128 -6.34 -7.48 1.44
N HIS A 129 -7.66 -7.66 1.59
CA HIS A 129 -8.27 -8.97 1.81
C HIS A 129 -7.98 -9.95 0.65
N GLU A 130 -7.94 -9.47 -0.61
CA GLU A 130 -7.63 -10.32 -1.77
C GLU A 130 -6.17 -10.81 -1.73
N GLY A 131 -5.19 -9.91 -1.50
CA GLY A 131 -3.78 -10.28 -1.38
C GLY A 131 -3.51 -11.15 -0.17
N SER A 132 -4.12 -10.81 0.98
CA SER A 132 -4.02 -11.59 2.22
C SER A 132 -4.63 -12.99 2.07
N PHE A 133 -5.69 -13.15 1.28
CA PHE A 133 -6.25 -14.46 0.96
C PHE A 133 -5.23 -15.35 0.26
N LEU A 134 -4.49 -14.83 -0.72
CA LEU A 134 -3.47 -15.61 -1.43
C LEU A 134 -2.37 -16.09 -0.50
N VAL A 135 -1.85 -15.22 0.36
CA VAL A 135 -0.78 -15.61 1.29
C VAL A 135 -1.31 -16.49 2.44
N GLY A 136 -2.59 -16.37 2.79
CA GLY A 136 -3.29 -17.28 3.70
C GLY A 136 -3.44 -18.69 3.11
N ALA A 137 -3.84 -18.78 1.86
CA ALA A 137 -3.90 -20.04 1.12
C ALA A 137 -2.51 -20.69 1.04
N LEU A 138 -1.48 -19.91 0.70
CA LEU A 138 -0.10 -20.40 0.66
C LEU A 138 0.38 -20.88 2.03
N ALA A 139 0.08 -20.15 3.11
CA ALA A 139 0.40 -20.56 4.47
C ALA A 139 -0.21 -21.91 4.82
N ALA A 140 -1.48 -22.12 4.49
CA ALA A 140 -2.17 -23.40 4.74
C ALA A 140 -1.59 -24.56 3.92
N ILE A 141 -1.16 -24.29 2.68
CA ILE A 141 -0.50 -25.31 1.83
C ILE A 141 0.87 -25.68 2.41
N ALA A 142 1.63 -24.70 2.92
CA ALA A 142 2.98 -24.90 3.45
C ALA A 142 2.98 -25.47 4.87
N SER A 143 1.94 -25.22 5.66
CA SER A 143 1.85 -25.64 7.06
C SER A 143 1.80 -27.16 7.19
N LYS A 144 2.66 -27.68 8.07
CA LYS A 144 2.69 -29.12 8.45
C LYS A 144 1.92 -29.37 9.74
N SER A 145 1.81 -28.37 10.59
CA SER A 145 1.11 -28.46 11.88
C SER A 145 -0.40 -28.28 11.76
N GLY A 146 -0.88 -27.70 10.66
CA GLY A 146 -2.26 -27.24 10.52
C GLY A 146 -2.58 -26.02 11.39
N LYS A 147 -1.54 -25.28 11.82
CA LYS A 147 -1.65 -24.09 12.66
C LYS A 147 -0.80 -22.96 12.07
N VAL A 148 -1.42 -21.82 11.86
CA VAL A 148 -0.76 -20.62 11.34
C VAL A 148 -1.07 -19.40 12.21
N GLY A 149 -0.33 -18.34 12.05
CA GLY A 149 -0.47 -17.15 12.86
C GLY A 149 -0.58 -15.86 12.06
N PHE A 150 -1.12 -14.86 12.72
CA PHE A 150 -1.19 -13.48 12.24
C PHE A 150 -0.76 -12.52 13.35
N VAL A 151 0.13 -11.59 13.01
CA VAL A 151 0.52 -10.48 13.88
C VAL A 151 0.18 -9.20 13.13
N GLY A 152 -0.83 -8.47 13.61
CA GLY A 152 -1.22 -7.16 13.10
C GLY A 152 -0.57 -6.03 13.88
N GLY A 153 -0.45 -4.87 13.26
CA GLY A 153 -0.05 -3.64 13.92
C GLY A 153 -1.16 -3.11 14.85
N MET A 154 -1.69 -1.96 14.53
CA MET A 154 -2.78 -1.33 15.28
C MET A 154 -4.10 -2.08 15.08
N ASP A 155 -4.87 -2.28 16.17
CA ASP A 155 -6.20 -2.90 16.11
C ASP A 155 -7.25 -1.93 15.54
N ILE A 156 -7.33 -1.88 14.22
CA ILE A 156 -8.27 -1.05 13.45
C ILE A 156 -8.88 -1.86 12.30
N PRO A 157 -10.04 -1.42 11.76
CA PRO A 157 -10.72 -2.14 10.67
C PRO A 157 -9.82 -2.44 9.46
N LEU A 158 -8.92 -1.52 9.08
CA LEU A 158 -7.97 -1.74 7.99
C LEU A 158 -7.06 -2.95 8.26
N ILE A 159 -6.50 -3.10 9.46
CA ILE A 159 -5.63 -4.23 9.80
C ILE A 159 -6.45 -5.52 9.99
N ARG A 160 -7.67 -5.42 10.49
CA ARG A 160 -8.62 -6.56 10.51
C ARG A 160 -8.96 -7.08 9.11
N LYS A 161 -8.98 -6.20 8.11
CA LYS A 161 -9.18 -6.59 6.70
C LYS A 161 -8.06 -7.51 6.20
N PHE A 162 -6.78 -7.24 6.53
CA PHE A 162 -5.66 -8.16 6.25
C PHE A 162 -5.85 -9.49 6.97
N GLN A 163 -6.14 -9.43 8.27
CA GLN A 163 -6.36 -10.62 9.10
C GLN A 163 -7.46 -11.51 8.56
N CYS A 164 -8.65 -10.95 8.30
CA CYS A 164 -9.79 -11.74 7.84
C CYS A 164 -9.56 -12.32 6.43
N GLY A 165 -8.90 -11.56 5.54
CA GLY A 165 -8.48 -12.08 4.24
C GLY A 165 -7.54 -13.27 4.35
N TYR A 166 -6.52 -13.16 5.21
CA TYR A 166 -5.57 -14.25 5.48
C TYR A 166 -6.27 -15.51 6.03
N GLU A 167 -7.13 -15.34 7.00
CA GLU A 167 -7.86 -16.44 7.62
C GLU A 167 -8.82 -17.12 6.62
N GLN A 168 -9.53 -16.33 5.80
CA GLN A 168 -10.37 -16.85 4.72
C GLN A 168 -9.55 -17.72 3.74
N GLY A 169 -8.39 -17.23 3.29
CA GLY A 169 -7.52 -17.96 2.38
C GLY A 169 -6.99 -19.26 2.99
N ALA A 170 -6.58 -19.21 4.26
CA ALA A 170 -6.11 -20.38 4.98
C ALA A 170 -7.22 -21.45 5.11
N LYS A 171 -8.43 -21.03 5.51
CA LYS A 171 -9.58 -21.92 5.66
C LYS A 171 -10.17 -22.41 4.34
N TYR A 172 -10.02 -21.64 3.27
CA TYR A 172 -10.39 -22.07 1.92
C TYR A 172 -9.62 -23.32 1.48
N VAL A 173 -8.33 -23.38 1.83
CA VAL A 173 -7.47 -24.54 1.53
C VAL A 173 -7.64 -25.67 2.54
N ASN A 174 -7.69 -25.32 3.82
CA ASN A 174 -7.85 -26.30 4.91
C ASN A 174 -8.90 -25.77 5.92
N PRO A 175 -10.16 -26.21 5.83
CA PRO A 175 -11.23 -25.77 6.73
C PRO A 175 -10.98 -26.06 8.22
N LYS A 176 -10.04 -26.95 8.55
CA LYS A 176 -9.69 -27.32 9.93
C LYS A 176 -8.47 -26.57 10.46
N ILE A 177 -7.85 -25.68 9.65
CA ILE A 177 -6.66 -24.97 10.08
C ILE A 177 -6.96 -24.04 11.27
N GLU A 178 -6.09 -24.05 12.23
CA GLU A 178 -6.15 -23.13 13.39
C GLU A 178 -5.36 -21.86 13.06
N VAL A 179 -5.97 -20.69 13.27
CA VAL A 179 -5.34 -19.40 13.00
C VAL A 179 -5.25 -18.60 14.29
N PHE A 180 -4.02 -18.39 14.79
CA PHE A 180 -3.76 -17.50 15.93
C PHE A 180 -3.70 -16.05 15.46
N GLN A 181 -4.24 -15.13 16.25
CA GLN A 181 -4.31 -13.71 15.90
C GLN A 181 -3.92 -12.84 17.08
N ASN A 182 -3.02 -11.90 16.85
CA ASN A 182 -2.67 -10.89 17.84
C ASN A 182 -2.43 -9.54 17.15
N MET A 183 -2.82 -8.45 17.83
CA MET A 183 -2.45 -7.09 17.46
C MET A 183 -1.37 -6.58 18.41
N THR A 184 -0.44 -5.77 17.90
CA THR A 184 0.69 -5.27 18.71
C THR A 184 0.29 -4.08 19.58
N GLY A 185 -0.79 -3.39 19.24
CA GLY A 185 -1.28 -2.26 20.04
C GLY A 185 -2.50 -1.55 19.47
N SER A 186 -2.82 -0.41 20.08
CA SER A 186 -3.96 0.44 19.71
C SER A 186 -3.56 1.85 19.27
N THR A 187 -2.27 2.12 19.15
CA THR A 187 -1.71 3.41 18.69
C THR A 187 -0.76 3.19 17.53
N PRO A 188 -0.40 4.23 16.75
CA PRO A 188 0.54 4.12 15.64
C PRO A 188 1.91 3.53 16.01
N ALA A 189 2.34 3.61 17.27
CA ALA A 189 3.56 2.96 17.75
C ALA A 189 3.55 1.43 17.53
N ALA A 190 2.38 0.82 17.39
CA ALA A 190 2.20 -0.59 17.06
C ALA A 190 2.90 -1.02 15.74
N PHE A 191 3.19 -0.08 14.85
CA PHE A 191 3.90 -0.34 13.61
C PHE A 191 5.43 -0.20 13.71
N ALA A 192 5.97 0.16 14.89
CA ALA A 192 7.40 0.42 15.10
C ALA A 192 7.96 -0.25 16.38
N ASP A 193 7.44 -1.43 16.74
CA ASP A 193 7.85 -2.20 17.92
C ASP A 193 8.25 -3.65 17.54
N PRO A 194 9.47 -3.86 16.98
CA PRO A 194 9.95 -5.19 16.62
C PRO A 194 10.03 -6.15 17.81
N ALA A 195 10.30 -5.64 19.03
CA ALA A 195 10.35 -6.47 20.23
C ALA A 195 8.99 -7.10 20.54
N LYS A 196 7.91 -6.32 20.45
CA LYS A 196 6.55 -6.83 20.62
C LYS A 196 6.16 -7.80 19.51
N GLY A 197 6.57 -7.52 18.26
CA GLY A 197 6.38 -8.43 17.13
C GLY A 197 7.01 -9.80 17.38
N ALA A 198 8.26 -9.83 17.86
CA ALA A 198 8.97 -11.06 18.18
C ALA A 198 8.32 -11.82 19.33
N GLU A 199 7.90 -11.15 20.40
CA GLU A 199 7.19 -11.75 21.54
C GLU A 199 5.93 -12.49 21.09
N LEU A 200 5.08 -11.81 20.30
CA LEU A 200 3.81 -12.38 19.82
C LEU A 200 4.04 -13.56 18.87
N ALA A 201 5.01 -13.46 17.95
CA ALA A 201 5.35 -14.55 17.05
C ALA A 201 5.85 -15.79 17.82
N LYS A 202 6.77 -15.62 18.78
CA LYS A 202 7.25 -16.72 19.65
C LYS A 202 6.10 -17.37 20.42
N SER A 203 5.15 -16.58 20.96
CA SER A 203 3.97 -17.11 21.61
C SER A 203 3.11 -17.96 20.67
N GLN A 204 2.95 -17.57 19.41
CA GLN A 204 2.19 -18.35 18.42
C GLN A 204 2.95 -19.61 17.99
N PHE A 205 4.27 -19.55 17.82
CA PHE A 205 5.11 -20.71 17.53
C PHE A 205 5.09 -21.73 18.69
N ALA A 206 5.14 -21.26 19.93
CA ALA A 206 4.99 -22.13 21.11
C ALA A 206 3.64 -22.85 21.18
N LYS A 207 2.56 -22.28 20.60
CA LYS A 207 1.25 -22.92 20.44
C LYS A 207 1.18 -23.86 19.22
N GLY A 208 2.26 -23.97 18.46
CA GLY A 208 2.41 -24.87 17.33
C GLY A 208 2.21 -24.26 15.97
N ALA A 209 2.06 -22.94 15.84
CA ALA A 209 2.10 -22.30 14.53
C ALA A 209 3.43 -22.59 13.82
N ASP A 210 3.42 -22.78 12.51
CA ASP A 210 4.63 -22.97 11.73
C ASP A 210 4.80 -21.94 10.61
N VAL A 211 3.80 -21.10 10.39
CA VAL A 211 3.85 -19.92 9.51
C VAL A 211 3.18 -18.75 10.21
N VAL A 212 3.81 -17.58 10.28
CA VAL A 212 3.21 -16.35 10.84
C VAL A 212 3.27 -15.21 9.82
N TYR A 213 2.13 -14.63 9.53
CA TYR A 213 2.00 -13.43 8.69
C TYR A 213 2.03 -12.17 9.54
N ALA A 214 2.87 -11.20 9.18
CA ALA A 214 2.98 -9.93 9.88
C ALA A 214 2.48 -8.77 9.01
N ALA A 215 1.26 -8.27 9.30
CA ALA A 215 0.75 -7.01 8.74
C ALA A 215 0.96 -5.88 9.76
N ALA A 216 2.22 -5.52 10.02
CA ALA A 216 2.61 -4.72 11.17
C ALA A 216 3.76 -3.71 10.90
N GLY A 217 4.01 -3.34 9.64
CA GLY A 217 5.08 -2.40 9.31
C GLY A 217 6.44 -2.85 9.82
N GLY A 218 7.23 -1.94 10.40
CA GLY A 218 8.55 -2.22 10.97
C GLY A 218 8.54 -3.22 12.13
N THR A 219 7.42 -3.36 12.84
CA THR A 219 7.20 -4.40 13.87
C THR A 219 7.36 -5.81 13.31
N GLY A 220 7.04 -6.02 12.01
CA GLY A 220 7.19 -7.29 11.31
C GLY A 220 8.61 -7.82 11.29
N ILE A 221 9.64 -6.96 11.36
CA ILE A 221 11.06 -7.37 11.41
C ILE A 221 11.32 -8.31 12.61
N GLY A 222 10.69 -8.03 13.76
CA GLY A 222 10.77 -8.89 14.94
C GLY A 222 10.13 -10.26 14.73
N VAL A 223 8.99 -10.30 14.01
CA VAL A 223 8.33 -11.56 13.64
C VAL A 223 9.21 -12.40 12.74
N TYR A 224 9.86 -11.79 11.74
CA TYR A 224 10.75 -12.49 10.79
C TYR A 224 11.99 -13.06 11.50
N GLN A 225 12.57 -12.29 12.44
CA GLN A 225 13.67 -12.77 13.24
C GLN A 225 13.25 -13.93 14.15
N ALA A 226 12.10 -13.82 14.82
CA ALA A 226 11.58 -14.92 15.66
C ALA A 226 11.31 -16.19 14.84
N ALA A 227 10.77 -16.05 13.64
CA ALA A 227 10.54 -17.19 12.74
C ALA A 227 11.86 -17.88 12.35
N LYS A 228 12.90 -17.10 12.04
CA LYS A 228 14.23 -17.63 11.75
C LYS A 228 14.81 -18.38 12.93
N ASP A 229 14.76 -17.78 14.12
CA ASP A 229 15.32 -18.37 15.34
C ASP A 229 14.65 -19.69 15.71
N GLU A 230 13.34 -19.82 15.44
CA GLU A 230 12.52 -21.00 15.73
C GLU A 230 12.47 -22.01 14.55
N GLY A 231 13.18 -21.73 13.44
CA GLY A 231 13.14 -22.58 12.24
C GLY A 231 11.74 -22.71 11.62
N LYS A 232 10.96 -21.62 11.70
CA LYS A 232 9.60 -21.48 11.19
C LYS A 232 9.55 -20.55 9.97
N PHE A 233 8.38 -20.38 9.38
CA PHE A 233 8.19 -19.45 8.27
C PHE A 233 7.51 -18.16 8.70
N ALA A 234 7.85 -17.08 7.99
CA ALA A 234 7.15 -15.81 8.09
C ALA A 234 6.64 -15.35 6.74
N ILE A 235 5.64 -14.48 6.76
CA ILE A 235 5.11 -13.79 5.58
C ILE A 235 5.23 -12.29 5.80
N GLY A 236 5.80 -11.61 4.81
CA GLY A 236 5.99 -10.16 4.78
C GLY A 236 4.76 -9.40 4.30
N VAL A 237 4.84 -8.05 4.34
CA VAL A 237 3.74 -7.15 3.94
C VAL A 237 4.26 -5.90 3.23
N ASP A 238 3.38 -5.27 2.44
CA ASP A 238 3.55 -4.03 1.68
C ASP A 238 4.58 -4.14 0.56
N SER A 239 5.85 -4.31 0.89
CA SER A 239 6.94 -4.55 -0.07
C SER A 239 7.29 -6.03 -0.17
N ASN A 240 8.04 -6.40 -1.20
CA ASN A 240 8.69 -7.70 -1.22
C ASN A 240 9.83 -7.73 -0.19
N GLN A 241 9.56 -8.37 0.93
CA GLN A 241 10.47 -8.49 2.08
C GLN A 241 11.20 -9.85 2.14
N ASN A 242 11.09 -10.70 1.09
CA ASN A 242 11.69 -12.03 1.06
C ASN A 242 13.20 -12.00 1.33
N HIS A 243 13.89 -10.95 0.89
CA HIS A 243 15.31 -10.73 1.07
C HIS A 243 15.74 -10.44 2.51
N LEU A 244 14.81 -10.07 3.42
CA LEU A 244 15.17 -9.75 4.81
C LEU A 244 15.61 -10.97 5.62
N GLN A 245 14.99 -12.14 5.36
CA GLN A 245 15.37 -13.42 5.97
C GLN A 245 15.23 -14.54 4.93
N PRO A 246 16.18 -14.66 3.98
CA PRO A 246 16.13 -15.70 2.95
C PRO A 246 16.05 -17.11 3.57
N GLY A 247 15.16 -17.96 3.04
CA GLY A 247 14.92 -19.30 3.57
C GLY A 247 13.94 -19.36 4.76
N THR A 248 13.55 -18.20 5.32
CA THR A 248 12.54 -18.06 6.37
C THR A 248 11.28 -17.39 5.84
N MET A 249 11.44 -16.40 4.96
CA MET A 249 10.30 -15.71 4.34
C MET A 249 9.66 -16.61 3.30
N LEU A 250 8.47 -17.16 3.62
CA LEU A 250 7.69 -17.99 2.69
C LEU A 250 7.25 -17.16 1.47
N THR A 251 6.80 -15.94 1.71
CA THR A 251 6.41 -14.95 0.72
C THR A 251 6.22 -13.59 1.38
N SER A 252 5.80 -12.60 0.59
CA SER A 252 5.30 -11.29 1.05
C SER A 252 3.98 -10.97 0.36
N MET A 253 3.00 -10.47 1.10
CA MET A 253 1.81 -9.84 0.53
C MET A 253 2.18 -8.44 0.07
N VAL A 254 2.41 -8.30 -1.23
CA VAL A 254 2.82 -7.03 -1.83
C VAL A 254 1.61 -6.13 -1.99
N LYS A 255 1.74 -4.89 -1.54
CA LYS A 255 0.78 -3.80 -1.73
C LYS A 255 1.46 -2.69 -2.52
N SER A 256 0.98 -2.42 -3.72
CA SER A 256 1.66 -1.59 -4.72
C SER A 256 1.57 -0.08 -4.42
N VAL A 257 1.85 0.31 -3.17
CA VAL A 257 1.73 1.71 -2.70
C VAL A 257 2.73 2.65 -3.40
N GLY A 258 3.92 2.15 -3.72
CA GLY A 258 4.91 2.92 -4.49
C GLY A 258 4.45 3.17 -5.92
N LEU A 259 3.88 2.16 -6.59
CA LEU A 259 3.30 2.31 -7.92
C LEU A 259 2.11 3.28 -7.90
N ALA A 260 1.26 3.23 -6.88
CA ALA A 260 0.14 4.15 -6.72
C ALA A 260 0.60 5.62 -6.58
N ALA A 261 1.67 5.85 -5.81
CA ALA A 261 2.29 7.16 -5.69
C ALA A 261 2.90 7.63 -7.02
N TYR A 262 3.65 6.77 -7.70
CA TYR A 262 4.21 7.03 -9.03
C TYR A 262 3.10 7.41 -10.03
N GLN A 263 2.05 6.61 -10.12
CA GLN A 263 0.93 6.86 -11.03
C GLN A 263 0.22 8.18 -10.73
N THR A 264 0.09 8.56 -9.46
CA THR A 264 -0.47 9.85 -9.06
C THR A 264 0.29 11.02 -9.72
N TRP A 265 1.62 11.01 -9.64
CA TRP A 265 2.45 12.06 -10.22
C TRP A 265 2.50 11.99 -11.75
N ASP A 266 2.51 10.79 -12.31
CA ASP A 266 2.50 10.58 -13.77
C ASP A 266 1.16 11.01 -14.39
N ASP A 267 0.02 10.68 -13.75
CA ASP A 267 -1.31 11.13 -14.15
C ASP A 267 -1.41 12.66 -14.13
N ALA A 268 -0.86 13.31 -13.10
CA ALA A 268 -0.86 14.77 -13.02
C ALA A 268 0.02 15.39 -14.12
N ALA A 269 1.20 14.83 -14.38
CA ALA A 269 2.07 15.29 -15.45
C ALA A 269 1.43 15.14 -16.84
N LYS A 270 0.55 14.15 -17.02
CA LYS A 270 -0.23 13.92 -18.24
C LYS A 270 -1.56 14.66 -18.30
N GLY A 271 -1.95 15.37 -17.22
CA GLY A 271 -3.24 16.04 -17.10
C GLY A 271 -4.43 15.07 -16.95
N THR A 272 -4.19 13.84 -16.55
CA THR A 272 -5.22 12.78 -16.37
C THR A 272 -5.57 12.49 -14.91
N TRP A 273 -4.87 13.12 -13.96
CA TRP A 273 -5.19 13.01 -12.54
C TRP A 273 -6.64 13.45 -12.26
N LYS A 274 -7.36 12.66 -11.47
CA LYS A 274 -8.75 12.96 -11.09
C LYS A 274 -8.94 12.73 -9.58
N PRO A 275 -9.73 13.57 -8.91
CA PRO A 275 -10.17 13.31 -7.54
C PRO A 275 -11.11 12.09 -7.49
N GLY A 276 -11.42 11.63 -6.27
CA GLY A 276 -12.31 10.51 -6.03
C GLY A 276 -11.56 9.25 -5.57
N ILE A 277 -12.27 8.13 -5.51
CA ILE A 277 -11.74 6.90 -4.92
C ILE A 277 -11.21 5.97 -6.01
N LYS A 278 -9.96 5.49 -5.83
CA LYS A 278 -9.39 4.34 -6.56
C LYS A 278 -9.27 3.19 -5.56
N ASN A 279 -9.87 2.03 -5.88
CA ASN A 279 -9.78 0.83 -5.05
C ASN A 279 -9.04 -0.27 -5.83
N LEU A 280 -7.84 -0.61 -5.39
CA LEU A 280 -6.88 -1.41 -6.14
C LEU A 280 -6.76 -2.82 -5.53
N GLY A 281 -7.21 -3.83 -6.25
CA GLY A 281 -7.09 -5.25 -5.88
C GLY A 281 -6.14 -6.03 -6.77
N LEU A 282 -6.33 -7.35 -6.82
CA LEU A 282 -5.57 -8.26 -7.69
C LEU A 282 -5.75 -7.92 -9.17
N ALA A 283 -6.98 -7.59 -9.59
CA ALA A 283 -7.29 -7.26 -10.98
C ALA A 283 -6.61 -5.97 -11.45
N GLU A 284 -6.44 -5.01 -10.56
CA GLU A 284 -5.79 -3.73 -10.82
C GLU A 284 -4.27 -3.76 -10.55
N GLY A 285 -3.71 -4.90 -10.13
CA GLY A 285 -2.30 -5.01 -9.74
C GLY A 285 -1.95 -4.24 -8.46
N GLY A 286 -2.97 -3.93 -7.64
CA GLY A 286 -2.80 -3.22 -6.37
C GLY A 286 -2.23 -4.07 -5.25
N VAL A 287 -2.53 -5.36 -5.26
CA VAL A 287 -2.01 -6.35 -4.31
C VAL A 287 -1.59 -7.62 -5.04
N ASP A 288 -0.63 -8.36 -4.47
CA ASP A 288 -0.19 -9.65 -4.98
C ASP A 288 0.60 -10.42 -3.92
N TRP A 289 1.06 -11.63 -4.25
CA TRP A 289 2.04 -12.38 -3.49
C TRP A 289 3.40 -12.38 -4.20
N ALA A 290 4.50 -12.43 -3.46
CA ALA A 290 5.84 -12.35 -4.00
C ALA A 290 6.47 -13.74 -4.20
N LEU A 291 7.06 -13.95 -5.39
CA LEU A 291 7.90 -15.11 -5.70
C LEU A 291 9.15 -14.62 -6.42
N ASP A 292 10.33 -14.88 -5.82
CA ASP A 292 11.61 -14.50 -6.36
C ASP A 292 12.75 -15.47 -5.93
N LYS A 293 13.99 -15.11 -6.23
CA LYS A 293 15.19 -15.90 -5.91
C LYS A 293 15.37 -16.20 -4.41
N ASP A 294 14.79 -15.37 -3.51
CA ASP A 294 14.99 -15.48 -2.07
C ASP A 294 14.01 -16.46 -1.41
N ASN A 295 12.88 -16.77 -2.09
CA ASN A 295 11.88 -17.73 -1.59
C ASN A 295 11.54 -18.88 -2.59
N GLU A 296 12.02 -18.85 -3.82
CA GLU A 296 11.67 -19.86 -4.84
C GLU A 296 11.94 -21.31 -4.41
N LYS A 297 12.96 -21.52 -3.56
CA LYS A 297 13.30 -22.87 -3.04
C LYS A 297 12.30 -23.38 -1.99
N LEU A 298 11.48 -22.51 -1.42
CA LEU A 298 10.44 -22.84 -0.46
C LEU A 298 9.10 -23.14 -1.15
N ILE A 299 8.94 -22.69 -2.39
CA ILE A 299 7.69 -22.76 -3.14
C ILE A 299 7.80 -23.86 -4.20
N THR A 300 7.10 -24.96 -3.98
CA THR A 300 7.06 -26.03 -5.00
C THR A 300 6.22 -25.61 -6.21
N PRO A 301 6.43 -26.22 -7.39
CA PRO A 301 5.59 -25.96 -8.57
C PRO A 301 4.08 -26.14 -8.30
N GLU A 302 3.70 -27.11 -7.46
CA GLU A 302 2.31 -27.38 -7.08
C GLU A 302 1.75 -26.28 -6.19
N MET A 303 2.54 -25.76 -5.23
CA MET A 303 2.16 -24.64 -4.39
C MET A 303 1.89 -23.39 -5.25
N LYS A 304 2.85 -23.07 -6.15
CA LYS A 304 2.71 -21.96 -7.09
C LYS A 304 1.44 -22.12 -7.95
N ALA A 305 1.25 -23.28 -8.57
CA ALA A 305 0.11 -23.54 -9.45
C ALA A 305 -1.24 -23.35 -8.70
N LYS A 306 -1.34 -23.82 -7.45
CA LYS A 306 -2.54 -23.64 -6.62
C LYS A 306 -2.81 -22.17 -6.32
N VAL A 307 -1.80 -21.41 -5.88
CA VAL A 307 -1.98 -19.99 -5.54
C VAL A 307 -2.35 -19.17 -6.78
N GLU A 308 -1.71 -19.43 -7.93
CA GLU A 308 -2.05 -18.76 -9.19
C GLU A 308 -3.45 -19.10 -9.69
N ALA A 309 -3.91 -20.35 -9.51
CA ALA A 309 -5.29 -20.72 -9.83
C ALA A 309 -6.30 -19.98 -8.93
N ILE A 310 -6.04 -19.88 -7.63
CA ILE A 310 -6.88 -19.14 -6.69
C ILE A 310 -6.90 -17.64 -7.08
N LYS A 311 -5.75 -17.06 -7.41
CA LYS A 311 -5.63 -15.67 -7.89
C LYS A 311 -6.50 -15.44 -9.13
N ALA A 312 -6.40 -16.33 -10.12
CA ALA A 312 -7.22 -16.27 -11.33
C ALA A 312 -8.73 -16.36 -11.03
N ASP A 313 -9.12 -17.22 -10.11
CA ASP A 313 -10.53 -17.38 -9.72
C ASP A 313 -11.08 -16.18 -8.94
N ILE A 314 -10.25 -15.49 -8.12
CA ILE A 314 -10.63 -14.23 -7.48
C ILE A 314 -10.81 -13.14 -8.53
N ILE A 315 -9.84 -12.97 -9.44
CA ILE A 315 -9.92 -11.98 -10.52
C ILE A 315 -11.13 -12.21 -11.42
N ALA A 316 -11.45 -13.47 -11.70
CA ALA A 316 -12.63 -13.84 -12.49
C ALA A 316 -13.96 -13.76 -11.72
N GLY A 317 -13.92 -13.40 -10.40
CA GLY A 317 -15.11 -13.31 -9.55
C GLY A 317 -15.74 -14.66 -9.16
N LYS A 318 -15.07 -15.78 -9.44
CA LYS A 318 -15.54 -17.13 -9.03
C LYS A 318 -15.34 -17.35 -7.54
N VAL A 319 -14.24 -16.85 -6.97
CA VAL A 319 -13.98 -16.79 -5.53
C VAL A 319 -14.19 -15.35 -5.08
N LYS A 320 -15.13 -15.16 -4.15
CA LYS A 320 -15.42 -13.85 -3.56
C LYS A 320 -14.81 -13.81 -2.18
N VAL A 321 -13.77 -13.00 -2.03
CA VAL A 321 -13.16 -12.74 -0.73
C VAL A 321 -14.00 -11.70 0.00
N HIS A 322 -14.44 -12.02 1.22
CA HIS A 322 -15.23 -11.10 2.02
C HIS A 322 -14.35 -9.94 2.54
N ASP A 323 -14.80 -8.70 2.34
CA ASP A 323 -14.13 -7.51 2.86
C ASP A 323 -14.67 -7.18 4.25
N TYR A 324 -13.83 -7.29 5.28
CA TYR A 324 -14.17 -6.92 6.66
C TYR A 324 -14.72 -5.49 6.79
N MET A 325 -14.26 -4.57 5.92
CA MET A 325 -14.71 -3.16 5.95
C MET A 325 -16.20 -3.01 5.59
N SER A 326 -16.82 -4.04 4.99
CA SER A 326 -18.24 -3.97 4.60
C SER A 326 -19.21 -4.12 5.76
N ASP A 327 -18.87 -4.90 6.79
CA ASP A 327 -19.78 -5.21 7.91
C ASP A 327 -19.07 -5.46 9.27
N SER A 328 -17.75 -5.30 9.31
CA SER A 328 -16.92 -5.53 10.49
C SER A 328 -16.96 -6.96 11.04
N ILE A 329 -17.20 -7.94 10.17
CA ILE A 329 -17.26 -9.37 10.51
C ILE A 329 -16.24 -10.13 9.66
N CYS A 330 -15.43 -11.01 10.30
CA CYS A 330 -14.69 -12.03 9.56
C CYS A 330 -15.64 -13.19 9.19
N LYS A 331 -15.74 -13.49 7.91
CA LYS A 331 -16.54 -14.61 7.38
C LYS A 331 -15.60 -15.62 6.69
N TYR A 332 -15.83 -16.91 6.94
CA TYR A 332 -15.00 -17.99 6.43
C TYR A 332 -15.82 -19.05 5.69
#